data_5d59d412465d225307a0094de5c17d5e
#
_entry.id   5d59d412465d225307a0094de5c17d5e
#
_cell.length_a   1.000
_cell.length_b   1.000
_cell.length_c   1.000
_cell.angle_alpha   90.00
_cell.angle_beta   90.00
_cell.angle_gamma   90.00
#
_symmetry.space_group_name_H-M   'P 1'
#
loop_
_entity.id
_entity.type
_entity.pdbx_description
1 polymer ?
#
loop_
_entity_poly.entity_id
_entity_poly.type
_entity_poly.pdbx_seq_one_letter_code
_entity_poly.pdbx_strand_id
1 'polypeptide(L)'
;MHFSTPHIQNLFRDDAKRYYRVISLSQAVDFISGDRPENGILLVDMKYSFIEKLFSRINYKSSEHYYYICDGDGKLIYHPYANEISNGMFSENVDIPCSSEDGIYRNQLSSSGEKRTIIVNTISYTGWKLVGVVLQDVRTDSVKQFRMYMVIIVIMLIMMLLVVNRIVS
;
A
#
# COMPACT_ATOMS: atom_id res chain seq x y z
N MET A 1 15.82 18.11 8.58
CA MET A 1 14.59 18.08 7.79
C MET A 1 13.65 17.06 8.43
N HIS A 2 12.42 17.43 8.75
CA HIS A 2 11.46 16.56 9.42
C HIS A 2 10.10 16.66 8.74
N PHE A 3 9.45 15.51 8.48
CA PHE A 3 8.10 15.42 7.94
C PHE A 3 7.13 15.02 9.05
N SER A 4 6.04 15.77 9.18
CA SER A 4 4.98 15.41 10.12
C SER A 4 4.07 14.33 9.56
N THR A 5 3.35 13.65 10.43
CA THR A 5 2.17 12.87 10.02
C THR A 5 1.02 13.80 9.62
N PRO A 6 0.03 13.33 8.86
CA PRO A 6 -1.13 14.13 8.46
C PRO A 6 -1.86 14.71 9.68
N HIS A 7 -2.04 16.03 9.69
CA HIS A 7 -2.73 16.76 10.76
C HIS A 7 -3.55 17.93 10.21
N ILE A 8 -4.39 18.51 11.05
CA ILE A 8 -5.13 19.72 10.68
C ILE A 8 -4.22 20.92 10.94
N GLN A 9 -3.98 21.70 9.90
CA GLN A 9 -3.20 22.92 9.98
C GLN A 9 -3.99 23.99 10.74
N ASN A 10 -3.42 24.52 11.83
CA ASN A 10 -4.08 25.45 12.72
C ASN A 10 -3.51 26.89 12.67
N LEU A 11 -2.33 27.07 12.03
CA LEU A 11 -1.61 28.36 12.02
C LEU A 11 -2.21 29.33 11.00
N PHE A 12 -2.65 28.82 9.85
CA PHE A 12 -3.15 29.65 8.77
C PHE A 12 -4.56 29.20 8.36
N ARG A 13 -5.44 30.15 8.10
CA ARG A 13 -6.76 29.94 7.53
C ARG A 13 -6.78 30.48 6.11
N ASP A 14 -7.49 29.82 5.21
CA ASP A 14 -7.78 30.43 3.90
C ASP A 14 -8.77 31.60 4.05
N ASP A 15 -8.99 32.30 2.94
CA ASP A 15 -9.95 33.41 2.87
C ASP A 15 -11.38 32.97 3.24
N ALA A 16 -11.70 31.68 3.09
CA ALA A 16 -12.97 31.07 3.48
C ALA A 16 -12.96 30.55 4.94
N LYS A 17 -11.95 30.87 5.73
CA LYS A 17 -11.77 30.45 7.14
C LYS A 17 -11.77 28.91 7.33
N ARG A 18 -11.36 28.14 6.33
CA ARG A 18 -11.29 26.69 6.37
C ARG A 18 -9.93 26.21 6.83
N TYR A 19 -9.92 25.15 7.60
CA TYR A 19 -8.71 24.40 7.93
C TYR A 19 -8.50 23.25 6.93
N TYR A 20 -7.24 22.98 6.62
CA TYR A 20 -6.88 21.90 5.73
C TYR A 20 -6.10 20.83 6.47
N ARG A 21 -6.31 19.58 6.08
CA ARG A 21 -5.44 18.50 6.45
C ARG A 21 -4.16 18.62 5.62
N VAL A 22 -3.02 18.68 6.30
CA VAL A 22 -1.71 18.90 5.69
C VAL A 22 -0.68 17.90 6.21
N ILE A 23 0.40 17.80 5.47
CA ILE A 23 1.67 17.23 5.92
C ILE A 23 2.66 18.39 5.92
N SER A 24 3.30 18.64 7.04
CA SER A 24 4.25 19.75 7.19
C SER A 24 5.68 19.24 7.11
N LEU A 25 6.46 19.94 6.32
CA LEU A 25 7.90 19.82 6.28
C LEU A 25 8.49 20.94 7.11
N SER A 26 9.33 20.60 8.08
CA SER A 26 10.10 21.57 8.88
C SER A 26 11.60 21.36 8.68
N GLN A 27 12.31 22.47 8.54
CA GLN A 27 13.76 22.49 8.40
C GLN A 27 14.34 23.71 9.11
N ALA A 28 15.38 23.50 9.93
CA ALA A 28 16.18 24.58 10.44
C ALA A 28 16.93 25.26 9.29
N VAL A 29 16.90 26.57 9.25
CA VAL A 29 17.57 27.39 8.23
C VAL A 29 18.30 28.53 8.92
N ASP A 30 19.49 28.83 8.44
CA ASP A 30 20.23 29.99 8.83
C ASP A 30 19.99 31.11 7.83
N PHE A 31 19.70 32.31 8.29
CA PHE A 31 19.50 33.45 7.44
C PHE A 31 20.19 34.68 8.01
N ILE A 32 20.43 35.68 7.18
CA ILE A 32 21.05 36.93 7.58
C ILE A 32 19.94 37.98 7.67
N SER A 33 19.74 38.54 8.87
CA SER A 33 18.85 39.68 9.13
C SER A 33 19.67 40.90 9.41
N GLY A 34 19.80 41.80 8.44
CA GLY A 34 20.76 42.88 8.49
C GLY A 34 22.21 42.36 8.47
N ASP A 35 23.01 42.69 9.46
CA ASP A 35 24.40 42.22 9.60
C ASP A 35 24.58 41.07 10.58
N ARG A 36 23.50 40.46 11.05
CA ARG A 36 23.54 39.38 12.04
C ARG A 36 23.02 38.06 11.51
N PRO A 37 23.75 36.95 11.74
CA PRO A 37 23.22 35.62 11.47
C PRO A 37 22.12 35.31 12.49
N GLU A 38 20.99 34.83 11.98
CA GLU A 38 19.86 34.37 12.76
C GLU A 38 19.45 32.98 12.35
N ASN A 39 18.93 32.19 13.28
CA ASN A 39 18.43 30.86 13.04
C ASN A 39 16.90 30.90 12.98
N GLY A 40 16.33 30.20 12.05
CA GLY A 40 14.88 30.09 11.90
C GLY A 40 14.43 28.68 11.52
N ILE A 41 13.13 28.53 11.44
CA ILE A 41 12.52 27.28 10.97
C ILE A 41 11.70 27.59 9.72
N LEU A 42 12.07 26.96 8.61
CA LEU A 42 11.24 26.93 7.42
C LEU A 42 10.16 25.86 7.62
N LEU A 43 8.91 26.27 7.52
CA LEU A 43 7.75 25.39 7.56
C LEU A 43 7.03 25.44 6.21
N VAL A 44 6.82 24.27 5.60
CA VAL A 44 6.11 24.13 4.33
C VAL A 44 4.98 23.12 4.50
N ASP A 45 3.75 23.57 4.29
CA ASP A 45 2.55 22.75 4.40
C ASP A 45 2.10 22.28 3.01
N MET A 46 2.05 20.96 2.84
CA MET A 46 1.48 20.33 1.65
C MET A 46 0.06 19.83 1.95
N LYS A 47 -0.91 20.21 1.14
CA LYS A 47 -2.29 19.73 1.30
C LYS A 47 -2.35 18.21 1.14
N TYR A 48 -2.90 17.54 2.13
CA TYR A 48 -3.06 16.08 2.14
C TYR A 48 -3.86 15.56 0.93
N SER A 49 -4.81 16.36 0.44
CA SER A 49 -5.59 16.04 -0.76
C SER A 49 -4.75 15.80 -2.03
N PHE A 50 -3.50 16.29 -2.06
CA PHE A 50 -2.58 15.99 -3.16
C PHE A 50 -2.16 14.51 -3.14
N ILE A 51 -1.81 14.01 -1.96
CA ILE A 51 -1.47 12.58 -1.77
C ILE A 51 -2.70 11.70 -2.08
N GLU A 52 -3.87 12.07 -1.57
CA GLU A 52 -5.11 11.34 -1.86
C GLU A 52 -5.38 11.22 -3.36
N LYS A 53 -5.25 12.33 -4.10
CA LYS A 53 -5.43 12.34 -5.56
C LYS A 53 -4.40 11.50 -6.31
N LEU A 54 -3.14 11.52 -5.86
CA LEU A 54 -2.08 10.71 -6.47
C LEU A 54 -2.37 9.22 -6.29
N PHE A 55 -2.63 8.79 -5.07
CA PHE A 55 -2.84 7.39 -4.75
C PHE A 55 -4.21 6.86 -5.20
N SER A 56 -5.25 7.70 -5.26
CA SER A 56 -6.53 7.29 -5.81
C SER A 56 -6.44 6.88 -7.29
N ARG A 57 -5.51 7.46 -8.04
CA ARG A 57 -5.25 7.05 -9.43
C ARG A 57 -4.56 5.69 -9.53
N ILE A 58 -3.64 5.41 -8.60
CA ILE A 58 -2.88 4.16 -8.57
C ILE A 58 -3.75 3.02 -8.06
N ASN A 59 -4.56 3.28 -7.03
CA ASN A 59 -5.47 2.30 -6.42
C ASN A 59 -6.80 2.15 -7.18
N TYR A 60 -6.98 2.90 -8.29
CA TYR A 60 -8.24 2.91 -9.01
C TYR A 60 -8.53 1.55 -9.66
N LYS A 61 -9.72 1.02 -9.37
CA LYS A 61 -10.26 -0.25 -9.93
C LYS A 61 -9.49 -1.54 -9.62
N SER A 62 -8.60 -1.55 -8.66
CA SER A 62 -7.97 -2.80 -8.30
C SER A 62 -8.58 -3.39 -7.03
N SER A 63 -9.23 -4.55 -7.17
CA SER A 63 -9.61 -5.40 -6.04
C SER A 63 -8.49 -6.37 -5.64
N GLU A 64 -7.46 -6.51 -6.49
CA GLU A 64 -6.40 -7.50 -6.32
C GLU A 64 -5.14 -6.91 -5.64
N HIS A 65 -4.95 -5.60 -5.69
CA HIS A 65 -3.80 -4.92 -5.09
C HIS A 65 -4.14 -3.50 -4.66
N TYR A 66 -3.43 -3.03 -3.65
CA TYR A 66 -3.50 -1.64 -3.20
C TYR A 66 -2.16 -1.18 -2.63
N TYR A 67 -2.00 0.14 -2.53
CA TYR A 67 -0.80 0.77 -2.01
C TYR A 67 -1.17 1.70 -0.87
N TYR A 68 -0.34 1.69 0.18
CA TYR A 68 -0.46 2.61 1.30
C TYR A 68 0.91 3.13 1.74
N ILE A 69 0.91 4.15 2.60
CA ILE A 69 2.13 4.72 3.19
C ILE A 69 2.00 4.69 4.69
N CYS A 70 3.04 4.23 5.38
CA CYS A 70 3.21 4.38 6.82
C CYS A 70 4.57 5.05 7.15
N ASP A 71 4.68 5.60 8.35
CA ASP A 71 5.98 6.02 8.89
C ASP A 71 6.74 4.83 9.50
N GLY A 72 7.96 5.10 10.01
CA GLY A 72 8.78 4.07 10.65
C GLY A 72 8.21 3.53 11.97
N ASP A 73 7.28 4.25 12.57
CA ASP A 73 6.62 3.87 13.84
C ASP A 73 5.29 3.11 13.60
N GLY A 74 4.95 2.83 12.34
CA GLY A 74 3.73 2.10 12.00
C GLY A 74 2.47 2.97 11.86
N LYS A 75 2.61 4.29 11.93
CA LYS A 75 1.47 5.18 11.78
C LYS A 75 1.13 5.37 10.30
N LEU A 76 -0.12 5.14 9.96
CA LEU A 76 -0.61 5.32 8.60
C LEU A 76 -0.57 6.79 8.18
N ILE A 77 0.17 7.08 7.11
CA ILE A 77 0.18 8.37 6.43
C ILE A 77 -0.95 8.44 5.41
N TYR A 78 -1.08 7.39 4.59
CA TYR A 78 -2.15 7.24 3.61
C TYR A 78 -2.58 5.78 3.52
N HIS A 79 -3.88 5.53 3.45
CA HIS A 79 -4.42 4.20 3.17
C HIS A 79 -5.70 4.33 2.33
N PRO A 80 -5.91 3.51 1.28
CA PRO A 80 -7.12 3.60 0.44
C PRO A 80 -8.40 3.29 1.22
N TYR A 81 -8.31 2.46 2.26
CA TYR A 81 -9.43 2.08 3.15
C TYR A 81 -9.36 2.79 4.50
N ALA A 82 -8.89 4.06 4.52
CA ALA A 82 -8.73 4.81 5.77
C ALA A 82 -10.05 5.00 6.54
N ASN A 83 -11.16 5.15 5.83
CA ASN A 83 -12.49 5.27 6.43
C ASN A 83 -12.94 3.95 7.08
N GLU A 84 -12.72 2.83 6.40
CA GLU A 84 -13.05 1.49 6.89
C GLU A 84 -12.19 1.13 8.10
N ILE A 85 -10.92 1.54 8.11
CA ILE A 85 -10.03 1.39 9.27
C ILE A 85 -10.55 2.21 10.44
N SER A 86 -10.91 3.47 10.21
CA SER A 86 -11.42 4.35 11.28
C SER A 86 -12.74 3.87 11.89
N ASN A 87 -13.57 3.18 11.11
CA ASN A 87 -14.84 2.61 11.54
C ASN A 87 -14.72 1.16 12.07
N GLY A 88 -13.49 0.62 12.13
CA GLY A 88 -13.24 -0.75 12.60
C GLY A 88 -13.71 -1.85 11.65
N MET A 89 -14.11 -1.51 10.42
CA MET A 89 -14.53 -2.49 9.41
C MET A 89 -13.36 -3.16 8.69
N PHE A 90 -12.19 -2.53 8.71
CA PHE A 90 -10.96 -3.05 8.12
C PHE A 90 -9.80 -2.85 9.11
N SER A 91 -8.91 -3.82 9.20
CA SER A 91 -7.69 -3.72 10.01
C SER A 91 -6.48 -4.04 9.15
N GLU A 92 -5.50 -3.13 9.15
CA GLU A 92 -4.23 -3.34 8.46
C GLU A 92 -3.14 -3.73 9.45
N ASN A 93 -2.40 -4.80 9.14
CA ASN A 93 -1.22 -5.15 9.92
C ASN A 93 -0.03 -4.35 9.39
N VAL A 94 0.29 -3.26 10.05
CA VAL A 94 1.39 -2.35 9.69
C VAL A 94 2.72 -2.71 10.36
N ASP A 95 2.72 -3.59 11.34
CA ASP A 95 3.93 -3.92 12.12
C ASP A 95 5.01 -4.55 11.24
N ILE A 96 4.64 -5.50 10.37
CA ILE A 96 5.58 -6.17 9.48
C ILE A 96 6.17 -5.19 8.45
N PRO A 97 5.38 -4.43 7.67
CA PRO A 97 5.94 -3.50 6.69
C PRO A 97 6.82 -2.42 7.30
N CYS A 98 6.45 -1.91 8.47
CA CYS A 98 7.15 -0.79 9.08
C CYS A 98 8.48 -1.20 9.72
N SER A 99 8.58 -2.42 10.26
CA SER A 99 9.81 -2.97 10.85
C SER A 99 10.72 -3.65 9.83
N SER A 100 10.24 -3.93 8.61
CA SER A 100 10.96 -4.69 7.61
C SER A 100 11.89 -3.83 6.77
N GLU A 101 12.97 -4.42 6.27
CA GLU A 101 13.80 -3.85 5.22
C GLU A 101 13.04 -3.78 3.89
N ASP A 102 13.61 -3.05 2.91
CA ASP A 102 13.04 -3.01 1.58
C ASP A 102 13.09 -4.38 0.91
N GLY A 103 11.96 -4.82 0.36
CA GLY A 103 11.89 -6.16 -0.22
C GLY A 103 10.48 -6.67 -0.51
N ILE A 104 10.41 -7.94 -0.86
CA ILE A 104 9.17 -8.64 -1.19
C ILE A 104 8.93 -9.75 -0.16
N TYR A 105 7.85 -9.63 0.59
CA TYR A 105 7.44 -10.56 1.64
C TYR A 105 6.22 -11.35 1.18
N ARG A 106 6.42 -12.63 0.87
CA ARG A 106 5.36 -13.52 0.38
C ARG A 106 4.68 -14.26 1.53
N ASN A 107 3.45 -14.73 1.27
CA ASN A 107 2.65 -15.53 2.22
C ASN A 107 2.42 -14.86 3.58
N GLN A 108 2.39 -13.53 3.59
CA GLN A 108 1.98 -12.79 4.79
C GLN A 108 0.48 -12.94 5.01
N LEU A 109 0.07 -13.06 6.27
CA LEU A 109 -1.35 -13.12 6.63
C LEU A 109 -1.88 -11.71 6.87
N SER A 110 -3.04 -11.41 6.27
CA SER A 110 -3.79 -10.22 6.63
C SER A 110 -4.44 -10.39 8.01
N SER A 111 -5.01 -9.33 8.55
CA SER A 111 -5.82 -9.41 9.77
C SER A 111 -7.06 -10.31 9.62
N SER A 112 -7.55 -10.51 8.38
CA SER A 112 -8.64 -11.45 8.05
C SER A 112 -8.17 -12.90 7.81
N GLY A 113 -6.85 -13.17 7.88
CA GLY A 113 -6.28 -14.50 7.65
C GLY A 113 -6.01 -14.83 6.18
N GLU A 114 -6.24 -13.92 5.26
CA GLU A 114 -5.96 -14.11 3.83
C GLU A 114 -4.46 -14.00 3.54
N LYS A 115 -3.97 -14.84 2.64
CA LYS A 115 -2.57 -14.78 2.18
C LYS A 115 -2.37 -13.64 1.23
N ARG A 116 -1.33 -12.85 1.48
CA ARG A 116 -0.95 -11.71 0.64
C ARG A 116 0.56 -11.63 0.43
N THR A 117 0.97 -10.98 -0.63
CA THR A 117 2.36 -10.59 -0.86
C THR A 117 2.48 -9.10 -0.58
N ILE A 118 3.46 -8.72 0.23
CA ILE A 118 3.75 -7.35 0.60
C ILE A 118 5.05 -6.94 -0.05
N ILE A 119 5.09 -5.77 -0.65
CA ILE A 119 6.27 -5.14 -1.23
C ILE A 119 6.55 -3.88 -0.44
N VAL A 120 7.71 -3.77 0.16
CA VAL A 120 8.10 -2.63 0.99
C VAL A 120 9.23 -1.87 0.33
N ASN A 121 9.09 -0.55 0.21
CA ASN A 121 10.13 0.36 -0.26
C ASN A 121 10.20 1.59 0.65
N THR A 122 11.40 1.95 1.07
CA THR A 122 11.63 3.15 1.89
C THR A 122 11.83 4.38 1.01
N ILE A 123 11.06 5.42 1.29
CA ILE A 123 11.23 6.74 0.65
C ILE A 123 12.37 7.45 1.36
N SER A 124 13.52 7.54 0.72
CA SER A 124 14.79 7.99 1.32
C SER A 124 14.72 9.35 2.02
N TYR A 125 13.93 10.30 1.49
CA TYR A 125 13.85 11.66 2.05
C TYR A 125 12.99 11.78 3.30
N THR A 126 11.97 10.93 3.43
CA THR A 126 11.00 11.00 4.52
C THR A 126 11.21 9.91 5.56
N GLY A 127 11.88 8.81 5.18
CA GLY A 127 11.94 7.59 5.95
C GLY A 127 10.62 6.80 5.95
N TRP A 128 9.61 7.26 5.21
CA TRP A 128 8.33 6.56 5.12
C TRP A 128 8.44 5.29 4.31
N LYS A 129 7.59 4.34 4.62
CA LYS A 129 7.47 3.08 3.89
C LYS A 129 6.31 3.16 2.90
N LEU A 130 6.61 3.00 1.63
CA LEU A 130 5.62 2.74 0.59
C LEU A 130 5.38 1.24 0.54
N VAL A 131 4.17 0.83 0.83
CA VAL A 131 3.79 -0.58 0.91
C VAL A 131 2.80 -0.92 -0.20
N GLY A 132 3.17 -1.86 -1.04
CA GLY A 132 2.29 -2.48 -2.02
C GLY A 132 1.78 -3.82 -1.49
N VAL A 133 0.47 -3.98 -1.45
CA VAL A 133 -0.18 -5.24 -1.06
C VAL A 133 -0.80 -5.88 -2.28
N VAL A 134 -0.45 -7.13 -2.53
CA VAL A 134 -1.06 -7.95 -3.58
C VAL A 134 -1.77 -9.12 -2.88
N LEU A 135 -3.08 -9.15 -3.01
CA LEU A 135 -3.89 -10.24 -2.48
C LEU A 135 -3.60 -11.50 -3.28
N GLN A 136 -3.21 -12.55 -2.59
CA GLN A 136 -2.94 -13.86 -3.21
C GLN A 136 -4.27 -14.60 -3.43
N ASP A 137 -5.23 -13.91 -4.07
CA ASP A 137 -6.55 -14.48 -4.21
C ASP A 137 -6.69 -15.31 -5.50
N VAL A 138 -7.37 -16.45 -5.34
CA VAL A 138 -8.16 -17.22 -6.31
C VAL A 138 -7.50 -17.64 -7.63
N ARG A 139 -6.59 -16.88 -8.21
CA ARG A 139 -5.95 -17.26 -9.48
C ARG A 139 -5.09 -18.53 -9.35
N THR A 140 -4.44 -18.72 -8.22
CA THR A 140 -3.62 -19.92 -7.99
C THR A 140 -4.49 -21.16 -7.86
N ASP A 141 -5.67 -21.04 -7.26
CA ASP A 141 -6.61 -22.16 -7.13
C ASP A 141 -7.34 -22.43 -8.45
N SER A 142 -7.70 -21.40 -9.20
CA SER A 142 -8.27 -21.56 -10.54
C SER A 142 -7.29 -22.21 -11.52
N VAL A 143 -6.00 -21.85 -11.47
CA VAL A 143 -4.96 -22.48 -12.31
C VAL A 143 -4.71 -23.93 -11.88
N LYS A 144 -4.71 -24.22 -10.59
CA LYS A 144 -4.61 -25.60 -10.09
C LYS A 144 -5.83 -26.44 -10.50
N GLN A 145 -7.04 -25.90 -10.36
CA GLN A 145 -8.26 -26.53 -10.81
C GLN A 145 -8.25 -26.79 -12.32
N PHE A 146 -7.88 -25.79 -13.12
CA PHE A 146 -7.76 -25.93 -14.57
C PHE A 146 -6.75 -27.02 -14.95
N ARG A 147 -5.58 -27.05 -14.31
CA ARG A 147 -4.57 -28.09 -14.52
C ARG A 147 -5.07 -29.47 -14.15
N MET A 148 -5.83 -29.59 -13.07
CA MET A 148 -6.45 -30.85 -12.67
C MET A 148 -7.48 -31.34 -13.70
N TYR A 149 -8.34 -30.46 -14.21
CA TYR A 149 -9.29 -30.81 -15.29
C TYR A 149 -8.58 -31.24 -16.57
N MET A 150 -7.51 -30.59 -16.98
CA MET A 150 -6.71 -30.97 -18.14
C MET A 150 -6.12 -32.38 -18.00
N VAL A 151 -5.60 -32.72 -16.80
CA VAL A 151 -5.11 -34.09 -16.53
C VAL A 151 -6.22 -35.13 -16.63
N ILE A 152 -7.38 -34.85 -16.06
CA ILE A 152 -8.54 -35.77 -16.15
C ILE A 152 -8.97 -36.01 -17.62
N ILE A 153 -9.05 -34.94 -18.42
CA ILE A 153 -9.39 -35.03 -19.85
C ILE A 153 -8.37 -35.89 -20.60
N VAL A 154 -7.07 -35.69 -20.36
CA VAL A 154 -6.01 -36.49 -20.99
C VAL A 154 -6.14 -37.98 -20.63
N ILE A 155 -6.38 -38.28 -19.34
CA ILE A 155 -6.62 -39.67 -18.89
C ILE A 155 -7.83 -40.30 -19.56
N MET A 156 -8.95 -39.56 -19.66
CA MET A 156 -10.17 -40.03 -20.36
C MET A 156 -9.90 -40.32 -21.83
N LEU A 157 -9.15 -39.44 -22.53
CA LEU A 157 -8.77 -39.68 -23.92
C LEU A 157 -7.91 -40.93 -24.10
N ILE A 158 -6.93 -41.14 -23.23
CA ILE A 158 -6.08 -42.35 -23.25
C ILE A 158 -6.95 -43.61 -23.03
N MET A 159 -7.84 -43.57 -22.03
CA MET A 159 -8.74 -44.69 -21.77
C MET A 159 -9.64 -44.98 -22.96
N MET A 160 -10.20 -43.96 -23.61
CA MET A 160 -11.01 -44.10 -24.81
C MET A 160 -10.24 -44.77 -25.99
N LEU A 161 -8.99 -44.32 -26.19
CA LEU A 161 -8.12 -44.90 -27.22
C LEU A 161 -7.81 -46.38 -26.94
N LEU A 162 -7.56 -46.76 -25.68
CA LEU A 162 -7.32 -48.16 -25.31
C LEU A 162 -8.56 -49.04 -25.55
N VAL A 163 -9.77 -48.52 -25.24
CA VAL A 163 -11.01 -49.24 -25.48
C VAL A 163 -11.25 -49.42 -26.97
N VAL A 164 -11.07 -48.37 -27.78
CA VAL A 164 -11.20 -48.46 -29.24
C VAL A 164 -10.21 -49.45 -29.84
N ASN A 165 -8.96 -49.40 -29.42
CA ASN A 165 -7.91 -50.33 -29.86
C ASN A 165 -8.25 -51.79 -29.50
N ARG A 166 -8.86 -52.01 -28.33
CA ARG A 166 -9.31 -53.35 -27.90
C ARG A 166 -10.49 -53.89 -28.68
N ILE A 167 -11.38 -53.02 -29.21
CA ILE A 167 -12.56 -53.42 -30.00
C ILE A 167 -12.16 -53.70 -31.44
N VAL A 168 -11.16 -53.00 -31.97
CA VAL A 168 -10.70 -53.11 -33.36
C VAL A 168 -9.67 -54.22 -33.57
N SER A 169 -8.99 -54.65 -32.52
CA SER A 169 -8.05 -55.78 -32.49
C SER A 169 -8.75 -57.08 -32.14
#